data_ccc86fb70d8c5c72f5e2ac40deff5851
#
_entry.id   ccc86fb70d8c5c72f5e2ac40deff5851
#
_cell.length_a   1.000
_cell.length_b   1.000
_cell.length_c   1.000
_cell.angle_alpha   90.00
_cell.angle_beta   90.00
_cell.angle_gamma   90.00
#
_symmetry.space_group_name_H-M   'P 1'
#
loop_
_entity.id
_entity.type
_entity.pdbx_description
1 polymer ?
#
loop_
_entity_poly.entity_id
_entity_poly.type
_entity_poly.pdbx_seq_one_letter_code
_entity_poly.pdbx_strand_id
1 'polypeptide(L)'
;MKKKTNNILAVILIVLGIVMLFPIYILFMVSFRNEKTVFVGSLITASPSFESIKSAITPDFLVAIGNSFLIAVAVTIIALILHSMCGYAFARMNFPGKKPMFTVIISTLMIPVSSILVPLFMICKQLGITNSYAGILLPALFNAYGIFLFRQFYMS
;
A
#
# COMPACT_ATOMS: atom_id res chain seq x y z
N MET A 1 12.48 -38.93 6.66
CA MET A 1 11.67 -38.00 7.48
C MET A 1 11.42 -36.64 6.81
N LYS A 2 12.37 -35.98 6.15
CA LYS A 2 12.17 -34.64 5.50
C LYS A 2 10.98 -34.56 4.52
N LYS A 3 10.73 -35.59 3.70
CA LYS A 3 9.67 -35.56 2.66
C LYS A 3 8.25 -35.54 3.25
N LYS A 4 8.02 -36.22 4.37
CA LYS A 4 6.70 -36.27 5.06
C LYS A 4 6.38 -34.95 5.76
N THR A 5 7.40 -34.30 6.36
CA THR A 5 7.27 -32.99 6.98
C THR A 5 6.96 -31.91 5.95
N ASN A 6 7.56 -31.97 4.76
CA ASN A 6 7.28 -31.05 3.66
C ASN A 6 5.82 -31.17 3.16
N ASN A 7 5.26 -32.39 3.13
CA ASN A 7 3.87 -32.58 2.72
C ASN A 7 2.87 -32.02 3.73
N ILE A 8 3.11 -32.19 5.02
CA ILE A 8 2.27 -31.61 6.07
C ILE A 8 2.32 -30.09 6.01
N LEU A 9 3.51 -29.51 5.88
CA LEU A 9 3.68 -28.06 5.73
C LEU A 9 2.97 -27.53 4.49
N ALA A 10 3.07 -28.23 3.36
CA ALA A 10 2.38 -27.88 2.13
C ALA A 10 0.85 -27.89 2.31
N VAL A 11 0.29 -28.90 2.97
CA VAL A 11 -1.15 -28.96 3.27
C VAL A 11 -1.58 -27.78 4.15
N ILE A 12 -0.82 -27.48 5.21
CA ILE A 12 -1.12 -26.32 6.08
C ILE A 12 -1.10 -25.02 5.29
N LEU A 13 -0.10 -24.81 4.44
CA LEU A 13 0.01 -23.60 3.62
C LEU A 13 -1.15 -23.48 2.60
N ILE A 14 -1.58 -24.61 2.00
CA ILE A 14 -2.73 -24.62 1.09
C ILE A 14 -4.02 -24.25 1.86
N VAL A 15 -4.25 -24.85 3.03
CA VAL A 15 -5.44 -24.53 3.85
C VAL A 15 -5.43 -23.06 4.26
N LEU A 16 -4.31 -22.53 4.73
CA LEU A 16 -4.18 -21.10 5.05
C LEU A 16 -4.43 -20.22 3.82
N GLY A 17 -3.91 -20.61 2.65
CA GLY A 17 -4.16 -19.90 1.40
C GLY A 17 -5.64 -19.85 1.03
N ILE A 18 -6.36 -20.96 1.16
CA ILE A 18 -7.81 -21.04 0.92
C ILE A 18 -8.57 -20.13 1.90
N VAL A 19 -8.22 -20.17 3.19
CA VAL A 19 -8.83 -19.29 4.20
C VAL A 19 -8.59 -17.82 3.89
N MET A 20 -7.38 -17.45 3.44
CA MET A 20 -7.07 -16.08 3.06
C MET A 20 -7.76 -15.62 1.77
N LEU A 21 -8.07 -16.52 0.85
CA LEU A 21 -8.84 -16.23 -0.37
C LEU A 21 -10.35 -16.13 -0.12
N PHE A 22 -10.85 -16.65 0.99
CA PHE A 22 -12.28 -16.68 1.30
C PHE A 22 -12.93 -15.27 1.30
N PRO A 23 -12.36 -14.23 1.95
CA PRO A 23 -12.92 -12.88 1.87
C PRO A 23 -12.98 -12.33 0.44
N ILE A 24 -11.96 -12.60 -0.37
CA ILE A 24 -11.90 -12.19 -1.77
C ILE A 24 -12.99 -12.88 -2.58
N TYR A 25 -13.19 -14.20 -2.35
CA TYR A 25 -14.29 -14.96 -2.95
C TYR A 25 -15.66 -14.36 -2.61
N ILE A 26 -15.89 -14.02 -1.34
CA ILE A 26 -17.14 -13.38 -0.90
C ILE A 26 -17.35 -12.04 -1.62
N LEU A 27 -16.34 -11.17 -1.67
CA LEU A 27 -16.43 -9.88 -2.37
C LEU A 27 -16.78 -10.09 -3.86
N PHE A 28 -16.13 -11.05 -4.51
CA PHE A 28 -16.41 -11.39 -5.89
C PHE A 28 -17.84 -11.87 -6.09
N MET A 29 -18.34 -12.78 -5.25
CA MET A 29 -19.71 -13.27 -5.32
C MET A 29 -20.75 -12.17 -5.04
N VAL A 30 -20.48 -11.31 -4.07
CA VAL A 30 -21.38 -10.20 -3.72
C VAL A 30 -21.45 -9.15 -4.84
N SER A 31 -20.35 -8.91 -5.58
CA SER A 31 -20.35 -7.94 -6.69
C SER A 31 -21.33 -8.27 -7.84
N PHE A 32 -21.70 -9.56 -7.96
CA PHE A 32 -22.69 -10.03 -8.93
C PHE A 32 -24.11 -10.13 -8.36
N ARG A 33 -24.35 -9.70 -7.13
CA ARG A 33 -25.70 -9.70 -6.54
C ARG A 33 -26.46 -8.44 -6.90
N ASN A 34 -27.78 -8.59 -7.01
CA ASN A 34 -28.68 -7.45 -7.09
C ASN A 34 -28.74 -6.74 -5.72
N GLU A 35 -28.90 -5.40 -5.68
CA GLU A 35 -28.95 -4.59 -4.45
C GLU A 35 -29.91 -5.15 -3.39
N LYS A 36 -31.04 -5.74 -3.82
CA LYS A 36 -32.05 -6.33 -2.91
C LYS A 36 -31.58 -7.60 -2.19
N THR A 37 -30.52 -8.24 -2.67
CA THR A 37 -30.06 -9.54 -2.18
C THR A 37 -28.64 -9.50 -1.59
N VAL A 38 -27.99 -8.34 -1.54
CA VAL A 38 -26.61 -8.20 -1.07
C VAL A 38 -26.43 -8.75 0.35
N PHE A 39 -27.42 -8.55 1.24
CA PHE A 39 -27.35 -8.99 2.64
C PHE A 39 -28.04 -10.33 2.92
N VAL A 40 -28.57 -11.01 1.91
CA VAL A 40 -29.21 -12.33 2.10
C VAL A 40 -28.15 -13.43 2.06
N GLY A 41 -27.99 -14.11 3.17
CA GLY A 41 -26.92 -15.02 3.61
C GLY A 41 -26.54 -16.23 2.77
N SER A 42 -26.64 -16.22 1.45
CA SER A 42 -26.13 -17.29 0.58
C SER A 42 -24.69 -17.02 0.16
N LEU A 43 -23.79 -17.98 0.30
CA LEU A 43 -22.40 -17.90 -0.18
C LEU A 43 -22.29 -18.01 -1.70
N ILE A 44 -23.38 -18.40 -2.38
CA ILE A 44 -23.42 -18.58 -3.83
C ILE A 44 -24.50 -17.66 -4.40
N THR A 45 -24.18 -16.92 -5.45
CA THR A 45 -25.13 -16.07 -6.17
C THR A 45 -25.95 -16.95 -7.11
N ALA A 46 -27.21 -17.18 -6.78
CA ALA A 46 -28.10 -18.04 -7.57
C ALA A 46 -28.52 -17.42 -8.92
N SER A 47 -28.56 -16.07 -8.99
CA SER A 47 -28.87 -15.31 -10.20
C SER A 47 -27.86 -14.15 -10.32
N PRO A 48 -26.75 -14.35 -11.04
CA PRO A 48 -25.76 -13.29 -11.21
C PRO A 48 -26.32 -12.13 -12.04
N SER A 49 -26.11 -10.91 -11.58
CA SER A 49 -26.50 -9.67 -12.25
C SER A 49 -25.31 -8.71 -12.34
N PHE A 50 -25.16 -8.04 -13.45
CA PHE A 50 -24.17 -6.97 -13.64
C PHE A 50 -24.71 -5.59 -13.26
N GLU A 51 -25.94 -5.51 -12.77
CA GLU A 51 -26.61 -4.25 -12.45
C GLU A 51 -25.87 -3.47 -11.36
N SER A 52 -25.45 -4.15 -10.29
CA SER A 52 -24.67 -3.54 -9.20
C SER A 52 -23.31 -3.03 -9.67
N ILE A 53 -22.65 -3.75 -10.57
CA ILE A 53 -21.37 -3.29 -11.15
C ILE A 53 -21.62 -2.06 -12.05
N LYS A 54 -22.68 -2.11 -12.87
CA LYS A 54 -23.03 -1.00 -13.76
C LYS A 54 -23.44 0.26 -12.98
N SER A 55 -24.19 0.12 -11.90
CA SER A 55 -24.60 1.22 -11.04
C SER A 55 -23.44 1.83 -10.25
N ALA A 56 -22.41 1.04 -9.93
CA ALA A 56 -21.20 1.51 -9.26
C ALA A 56 -20.29 2.34 -10.18
N ILE A 57 -20.32 2.09 -11.51
CA ILE A 57 -19.50 2.82 -12.48
C ILE A 57 -20.15 4.16 -12.81
N THR A 58 -20.08 5.10 -11.89
CA THR A 58 -20.54 6.48 -12.08
C THR A 58 -19.40 7.36 -12.62
N PRO A 59 -19.70 8.53 -13.22
CA PRO A 59 -18.67 9.50 -13.60
C PRO A 59 -17.76 9.88 -12.43
N ASP A 60 -18.32 10.09 -11.24
CA ASP A 60 -17.55 10.44 -10.04
C ASP A 60 -16.61 9.31 -9.60
N PHE A 61 -17.04 8.05 -9.72
CA PHE A 61 -16.21 6.89 -9.44
C PHE A 61 -15.02 6.78 -10.41
N LEU A 62 -15.26 7.05 -11.71
CA LEU A 62 -14.19 7.05 -12.72
C LEU A 62 -13.17 8.18 -12.46
N VAL A 63 -13.64 9.36 -12.07
CA VAL A 63 -12.76 10.47 -11.66
C VAL A 63 -11.96 10.09 -10.43
N ALA A 64 -12.58 9.46 -9.43
CA ALA A 64 -11.88 9.02 -8.23
C ALA A 64 -10.78 7.98 -8.52
N ILE A 65 -11.06 7.01 -9.41
CA ILE A 65 -10.05 6.05 -9.88
C ILE A 65 -8.93 6.77 -10.64
N GLY A 66 -9.27 7.69 -11.54
CA GLY A 66 -8.28 8.48 -12.27
C GLY A 66 -7.34 9.26 -11.35
N ASN A 67 -7.90 9.93 -10.34
CA ASN A 67 -7.14 10.64 -9.32
C ASN A 67 -6.24 9.70 -8.51
N SER A 68 -6.76 8.54 -8.08
CA SER A 68 -5.99 7.55 -7.35
C SER A 68 -4.83 7.01 -8.18
N PHE A 69 -5.07 6.73 -9.45
CA PHE A 69 -4.03 6.27 -10.39
C PHE A 69 -2.95 7.33 -10.59
N LEU A 70 -3.35 8.58 -10.83
CA LEU A 70 -2.42 9.72 -10.99
C LEU A 70 -1.54 9.88 -9.75
N ILE A 71 -2.14 9.89 -8.56
CA ILE A 71 -1.42 10.00 -7.29
C ILE A 71 -0.45 8.83 -7.13
N ALA A 72 -0.90 7.59 -7.35
CA ALA A 72 -0.07 6.41 -7.20
C ALA A 72 1.15 6.43 -8.14
N VAL A 73 0.94 6.79 -9.40
CA VAL A 73 2.01 6.90 -10.40
C VAL A 73 2.99 8.01 -10.02
N ALA A 74 2.48 9.19 -9.67
CA ALA A 74 3.31 10.34 -9.29
C ALA A 74 4.16 10.04 -8.05
N VAL A 75 3.54 9.51 -6.97
CA VAL A 75 4.27 9.11 -5.75
C VAL A 75 5.33 8.06 -6.09
N THR A 76 4.97 7.04 -6.85
CA THR A 76 5.90 5.95 -7.17
C THR A 76 7.12 6.46 -7.93
N ILE A 77 6.93 7.21 -9.00
CA ILE A 77 8.03 7.71 -9.82
C ILE A 77 8.94 8.65 -9.00
N ILE A 78 8.35 9.63 -8.32
CA ILE A 78 9.13 10.62 -7.57
C ILE A 78 9.85 9.94 -6.39
N ALA A 79 9.17 9.08 -5.64
CA ALA A 79 9.75 8.36 -4.52
C ALA A 79 10.90 7.43 -4.96
N LEU A 80 10.76 6.71 -6.08
CA LEU A 80 11.83 5.87 -6.62
C LEU A 80 13.08 6.71 -6.94
N ILE A 81 12.92 7.86 -7.57
CA ILE A 81 14.04 8.76 -7.89
C ILE A 81 14.69 9.23 -6.59
N LEU A 82 13.93 9.78 -5.66
CA LEU A 82 14.45 10.35 -4.41
C LEU A 82 15.11 9.28 -3.53
N HIS A 83 14.46 8.13 -3.36
CA HIS A 83 15.00 7.03 -2.54
C HIS A 83 16.25 6.41 -3.19
N SER A 84 16.28 6.30 -4.53
CA SER A 84 17.45 5.83 -5.27
C SER A 84 18.63 6.77 -5.09
N MET A 85 18.44 8.09 -5.26
CA MET A 85 19.49 9.10 -5.04
C MET A 85 20.01 9.07 -3.60
N CYS A 86 19.12 9.08 -2.60
CA CYS A 86 19.49 9.00 -1.19
C CYS A 86 20.21 7.66 -0.88
N GLY A 87 19.65 6.54 -1.34
CA GLY A 87 20.23 5.21 -1.16
C GLY A 87 21.63 5.11 -1.77
N TYR A 88 21.84 5.65 -2.97
CA TYR A 88 23.14 5.71 -3.61
C TYR A 88 24.14 6.53 -2.80
N ALA A 89 23.74 7.74 -2.36
CA ALA A 89 24.60 8.59 -1.54
C ALA A 89 25.03 7.88 -0.25
N PHE A 90 24.10 7.24 0.46
CA PHE A 90 24.40 6.47 1.66
C PHE A 90 25.15 5.14 1.42
N ALA A 91 25.13 4.59 0.21
CA ALA A 91 25.89 3.40 -0.14
C ALA A 91 27.31 3.74 -0.59
N ARG A 92 27.45 4.58 -1.61
CA ARG A 92 28.67 4.74 -2.42
C ARG A 92 29.45 6.03 -2.12
N MET A 93 28.79 7.10 -1.67
CA MET A 93 29.49 8.37 -1.41
C MET A 93 30.09 8.39 0.00
N ASN A 94 31.20 9.12 0.15
CA ASN A 94 31.84 9.41 1.44
C ASN A 94 31.65 10.88 1.78
N PHE A 95 30.94 11.17 2.85
CA PHE A 95 30.71 12.51 3.36
C PHE A 95 30.68 12.54 4.90
N PRO A 96 31.02 13.67 5.53
CA PRO A 96 30.97 13.80 6.98
C PRO A 96 29.53 13.64 7.49
N GLY A 97 29.35 12.94 8.61
CA GLY A 97 28.02 12.72 9.19
C GLY A 97 27.20 11.60 8.53
N LYS A 98 27.70 10.89 7.51
CA LYS A 98 26.98 9.78 6.82
C LYS A 98 26.38 8.77 7.80
N LYS A 99 27.18 8.28 8.76
CA LYS A 99 26.71 7.25 9.72
C LYS A 99 25.58 7.77 10.63
N PRO A 100 25.76 8.88 11.39
CA PRO A 100 24.70 9.38 12.25
C PRO A 100 23.44 9.79 11.47
N MET A 101 23.56 10.42 10.30
CA MET A 101 22.41 10.76 9.47
C MET A 101 21.61 9.52 9.06
N PHE A 102 22.28 8.47 8.60
CA PHE A 102 21.61 7.22 8.24
C PHE A 102 20.94 6.57 9.46
N THR A 103 21.60 6.60 10.63
CA THR A 103 21.02 6.08 11.89
C THR A 103 19.74 6.84 12.25
N VAL A 104 19.71 8.16 12.14
CA VAL A 104 18.50 8.98 12.38
C VAL A 104 17.38 8.58 11.40
N ILE A 105 17.68 8.44 10.11
CA ILE A 105 16.67 8.00 9.12
C ILE A 105 16.08 6.65 9.50
N ILE A 106 16.91 5.65 9.83
CA ILE A 106 16.41 4.33 10.21
C ILE A 106 15.64 4.36 11.53
N SER A 107 16.04 5.21 12.47
CA SER A 107 15.32 5.35 13.75
C SER A 107 13.86 5.83 13.54
N THR A 108 13.57 6.55 12.46
CA THR A 108 12.18 6.95 12.16
C THR A 108 11.27 5.77 11.86
N LEU A 109 11.80 4.61 11.43
CA LEU A 109 11.02 3.38 11.23
C LEU A 109 10.45 2.81 12.52
N MET A 110 11.01 3.18 13.67
CA MET A 110 10.51 2.75 14.98
C MET A 110 9.26 3.52 15.42
N ILE A 111 8.96 4.64 14.75
CA ILE A 111 7.80 5.48 15.09
C ILE A 111 6.58 4.94 14.34
N PRO A 112 5.53 4.48 15.05
CA PRO A 112 4.30 4.03 14.40
C PRO A 112 3.64 5.16 13.59
N VAL A 113 3.23 4.88 12.36
CA VAL A 113 2.58 5.86 11.47
C VAL A 113 1.34 6.48 12.13
N SER A 114 0.58 5.69 12.91
CA SER A 114 -0.58 6.17 13.67
C SER A 114 -0.26 7.29 14.64
N SER A 115 0.95 7.31 15.22
CA SER A 115 1.37 8.34 16.17
C SER A 115 1.73 9.67 15.51
N ILE A 116 2.13 9.66 14.25
CA ILE A 116 2.52 10.86 13.50
C ILE A 116 1.38 11.43 12.66
N LEU A 117 0.26 10.73 12.52
CA LEU A 117 -0.84 11.12 11.64
C LEU A 117 -1.44 12.48 12.00
N VAL A 118 -1.71 12.72 13.29
CA VAL A 118 -2.28 13.98 13.76
C VAL A 118 -1.30 15.15 13.61
N PRO A 119 -0.04 15.07 14.08
CA PRO A 119 0.95 16.10 13.83
C PRO A 119 1.16 16.40 12.34
N LEU A 120 1.20 15.36 11.50
CA LEU A 120 1.33 15.52 10.05
C LEU A 120 0.17 16.29 9.43
N PHE A 121 -1.07 15.96 9.83
CA PHE A 121 -2.25 16.71 9.39
C PHE A 121 -2.18 18.18 9.82
N MET A 122 -1.73 18.45 11.04
CA MET A 122 -1.57 19.83 11.53
C MET A 122 -0.55 20.61 10.70
N ILE A 123 0.57 19.98 10.34
CA ILE A 123 1.58 20.59 9.46
C ILE A 123 0.99 20.88 8.08
N CYS A 124 0.29 19.92 7.47
CA CYS A 124 -0.37 20.11 6.18
C CYS A 124 -1.40 21.26 6.23
N LYS A 125 -2.12 21.39 7.34
CA LYS A 125 -3.07 22.49 7.57
C LYS A 125 -2.37 23.84 7.67
N GLN A 126 -1.28 23.92 8.42
CA GLN A 126 -0.49 25.15 8.56
C GLN A 126 0.13 25.59 7.23
N LEU A 127 0.55 24.62 6.40
CA LEU A 127 1.07 24.88 5.07
C LEU A 127 0.00 25.20 4.02
N GLY A 128 -1.30 25.11 4.38
CA GLY A 128 -2.40 25.36 3.46
C GLY A 128 -2.57 24.31 2.35
N ILE A 129 -1.97 23.11 2.51
CA ILE A 129 -2.00 22.03 1.50
C ILE A 129 -3.00 20.93 1.80
N THR A 130 -3.85 21.08 2.81
CA THR A 130 -4.95 20.15 3.07
C THR A 130 -5.92 20.13 1.89
N ASN A 131 -6.51 18.96 1.63
CA ASN A 131 -7.44 18.73 0.51
C ASN A 131 -6.84 19.09 -0.88
N SER A 132 -5.54 18.84 -1.04
CA SER A 132 -4.84 19.03 -2.31
C SER A 132 -3.95 17.81 -2.65
N TYR A 133 -3.56 17.68 -3.91
CA TYR A 133 -2.60 16.65 -4.31
C TYR A 133 -1.27 16.78 -3.55
N ALA A 134 -0.80 17.99 -3.28
CA ALA A 134 0.42 18.21 -2.51
C ALA A 134 0.34 17.66 -1.10
N GLY A 135 -0.82 17.79 -0.43
CA GLY A 135 -1.04 17.26 0.91
C GLY A 135 -1.01 15.73 1.00
N ILE A 136 -1.23 15.04 -0.12
CA ILE A 136 -1.12 13.58 -0.21
C ILE A 136 0.28 13.17 -0.67
N LEU A 137 0.81 13.83 -1.70
CA LEU A 137 2.08 13.47 -2.32
C LEU A 137 3.26 13.72 -1.37
N LEU A 138 3.38 14.94 -0.79
CA LEU A 138 4.57 15.31 -0.03
C LEU A 138 4.87 14.37 1.15
N PRO A 139 3.90 14.01 2.01
CA PRO A 139 4.17 13.04 3.08
C PRO A 139 4.55 11.66 2.58
N ALA A 140 3.99 11.22 1.45
CA ALA A 140 4.24 9.89 0.90
C ALA A 140 5.60 9.74 0.21
N LEU A 141 6.23 10.87 -0.21
CA LEU A 141 7.52 10.84 -0.90
C LEU A 141 8.70 10.46 0.00
N PHE A 142 8.60 10.68 1.30
CA PHE A 142 9.70 10.47 2.23
C PHE A 142 9.46 9.22 3.08
N ASN A 143 10.07 8.10 2.66
CA ASN A 143 9.96 6.83 3.37
C ASN A 143 11.36 6.28 3.66
N ALA A 144 11.69 6.15 4.94
CA ALA A 144 12.99 5.64 5.39
C ALA A 144 13.24 4.19 4.93
N TYR A 145 12.19 3.36 4.82
CA TYR A 145 12.29 1.99 4.33
C TYR A 145 12.75 1.94 2.86
N GLY A 146 12.22 2.82 2.01
CA GLY A 146 12.65 2.94 0.63
C GLY A 146 14.14 3.30 0.51
N ILE A 147 14.59 4.30 1.29
CA ILE A 147 16.01 4.70 1.32
C ILE A 147 16.89 3.53 1.80
N PHE A 148 16.45 2.80 2.83
CA PHE A 148 17.15 1.61 3.33
C PHE A 148 17.29 0.53 2.27
N LEU A 149 16.21 0.18 1.57
CA LEU A 149 16.24 -0.85 0.51
C LEU A 149 17.18 -0.47 -0.62
N PHE A 150 17.09 0.76 -1.13
CA PHE A 150 18.00 1.20 -2.18
C PHE A 150 19.46 1.21 -1.72
N ARG A 151 19.73 1.65 -0.48
CA ARG A 151 21.08 1.57 0.05
C ARG A 151 21.60 0.13 0.09
N GLN A 152 20.79 -0.84 0.55
CA GLN A 152 21.17 -2.24 0.56
C GLN A 152 21.45 -2.78 -0.85
N PHE A 153 20.60 -2.43 -1.80
CA PHE A 153 20.79 -2.80 -3.19
C PHE A 153 22.10 -2.24 -3.75
N TYR A 154 22.44 -0.98 -3.48
CA TYR A 154 23.68 -0.38 -3.97
C TYR A 154 24.94 -0.84 -3.21
N MET A 155 24.80 -1.48 -2.06
CA MET A 155 25.94 -2.04 -1.32
C MET A 155 26.30 -3.46 -1.77
N SER A 156 25.34 -4.20 -2.36
CA SER A 156 25.56 -5.52 -2.94
C SER A 156 26.32 -5.39 -4.26
#